data_9006dddf12742212026f0fb449b631ec
#
_entry.id   9006dddf12742212026f0fb449b631ec
#
_cell.length_a   1.000
_cell.length_b   1.000
_cell.length_c   1.000
_cell.angle_alpha   90.00
_cell.angle_beta   90.00
_cell.angle_gamma   90.00
#
_symmetry.space_group_name_H-M   'P 1'
#
loop_
_entity.id
_entity.type
_entity.pdbx_description
1 polymer ?
#
loop_
_entity_poly.entity_id
_entity_poly.type
_entity_poly.pdbx_seq_one_letter_code
_entity_poly.pdbx_strand_id
1 'polypeptide(L)'
;MKKYILGLIFIISCTGSNDTSGALDTIQTPTEDSLTTTSISISTSSYEEKEICLQYTKEMIDVNKNFQLTSTSMENLADIWFESEQNSIDSDKFRDSLIDLNKDVLIPLNSQIENLVPDSRNFILHTKWLELIIRTNKTMDLFLGGIENLDYFSISQGRTFIKVINKDFDSLPSLNNCG
;
A
#
# COMPACT_ATOMS: atom_id res chain seq x y z
N MET A 1 -0.94 37.49 14.40
CA MET A 1 -0.18 37.78 13.18
C MET A 1 -0.38 36.58 12.24
N LYS A 2 -1.17 36.81 11.17
CA LYS A 2 -1.49 35.73 10.18
C LYS A 2 -0.35 35.65 9.17
N LYS A 3 0.30 34.49 9.08
CA LYS A 3 1.25 34.19 8.00
C LYS A 3 0.55 33.28 6.99
N TYR A 4 0.24 33.83 5.84
CA TYR A 4 -0.21 33.10 4.66
C TYR A 4 1.03 32.51 3.96
N ILE A 5 1.07 31.19 3.83
CA ILE A 5 2.04 30.51 2.96
C ILE A 5 1.33 30.24 1.65
N LEU A 6 1.77 30.96 0.60
CA LEU A 6 1.36 30.73 -0.78
C LEU A 6 2.01 29.44 -1.28
N GLY A 7 1.20 28.46 -1.60
CA GLY A 7 1.65 27.24 -2.30
C GLY A 7 1.90 27.55 -3.78
N LEU A 8 3.12 27.32 -4.24
CA LEU A 8 3.53 27.41 -5.63
C LEU A 8 3.11 26.13 -6.37
N ILE A 9 2.18 26.26 -7.31
CA ILE A 9 1.79 25.19 -8.23
C ILE A 9 2.77 25.23 -9.41
N PHE A 10 3.61 24.20 -9.56
CA PHE A 10 4.40 23.97 -10.76
C PHE A 10 3.58 23.19 -11.78
N ILE A 11 3.18 23.87 -12.86
CA ILE A 11 2.63 23.23 -14.05
C ILE A 11 3.80 22.96 -15.00
N ILE A 12 4.15 21.69 -15.19
CA ILE A 12 5.10 21.28 -16.21
C ILE A 12 4.32 20.99 -17.49
N SER A 13 4.37 21.91 -18.44
CA SER A 13 3.90 21.73 -19.81
C SER A 13 5.02 21.06 -20.62
N CYS A 14 4.81 19.83 -21.05
CA CYS A 14 5.61 19.22 -22.12
C CYS A 14 4.94 19.54 -23.47
N THR A 15 5.47 20.48 -24.20
CA THR A 15 5.22 20.68 -25.63
C THR A 15 6.19 19.85 -26.43
N GLY A 16 5.71 18.81 -27.10
CA GLY A 16 6.45 18.11 -28.12
C GLY A 16 6.31 18.84 -29.46
N SER A 17 7.40 19.05 -30.16
CA SER A 17 7.41 19.49 -31.55
C SER A 17 7.96 18.42 -32.46
N ASN A 18 7.17 18.12 -33.49
CA ASN A 18 7.54 17.36 -34.67
C ASN A 18 8.51 18.12 -35.55
N ASP A 19 9.20 17.40 -36.37
CA ASP A 19 9.59 17.51 -37.77
C ASP A 19 11.01 16.97 -37.95
N THR A 20 11.40 16.19 -38.92
CA THR A 20 11.25 16.33 -40.35
C THR A 20 11.81 15.09 -41.07
N SER A 21 11.08 14.66 -42.06
CA SER A 21 11.54 14.20 -43.43
C SER A 21 12.95 13.69 -43.66
N GLY A 22 13.01 12.52 -44.31
CA GLY A 22 13.84 12.42 -45.51
C GLY A 22 14.91 11.33 -45.47
N ALA A 23 14.71 10.30 -46.18
CA ALA A 23 15.52 9.82 -47.28
C ALA A 23 15.29 8.33 -47.51
N LEU A 24 14.83 8.01 -48.67
CA LEU A 24 14.93 6.68 -49.29
C LEU A 24 16.41 6.33 -49.44
N ASP A 25 16.80 5.15 -49.00
CA ASP A 25 17.90 4.43 -49.69
C ASP A 25 17.76 2.91 -49.43
N THR A 26 17.64 2.23 -50.57
CA THR A 26 18.29 0.99 -50.99
C THR A 26 17.97 -0.27 -50.21
N ILE A 27 17.13 -1.06 -50.86
CA ILE A 27 16.98 -2.51 -50.68
C ILE A 27 18.34 -3.22 -50.82
N GLN A 28 18.79 -3.82 -49.74
CA GLN A 28 19.73 -4.93 -49.81
C GLN A 28 19.16 -6.12 -49.06
N THR A 29 18.84 -7.14 -49.80
CA THR A 29 18.59 -8.50 -49.33
C THR A 29 19.90 -9.12 -48.88
N PRO A 30 19.98 -9.64 -47.67
CA PRO A 30 20.85 -10.74 -47.36
C PRO A 30 20.06 -11.96 -46.90
N THR A 31 20.17 -12.97 -47.73
CA THR A 31 20.47 -14.38 -47.43
C THR A 31 19.99 -14.97 -46.10
N GLU A 32 19.13 -15.95 -46.23
CA GLU A 32 18.86 -17.01 -45.24
C GLU A 32 20.17 -17.53 -44.65
N ASP A 33 20.32 -17.37 -43.32
CA ASP A 33 20.97 -18.40 -42.50
C ASP A 33 20.68 -18.18 -41.03
N SER A 34 20.43 -19.29 -40.35
CA SER A 34 20.41 -19.42 -38.87
C SER A 34 19.07 -19.20 -38.14
N LEU A 35 18.16 -20.11 -38.43
CA LEU A 35 17.18 -20.62 -37.48
C LEU A 35 17.87 -21.53 -36.47
N THR A 36 18.36 -21.00 -35.38
CA THR A 36 18.59 -21.81 -34.14
C THR A 36 19.01 -20.83 -33.04
N THR A 37 18.12 -20.44 -32.17
CA THR A 37 18.38 -20.10 -30.78
C THR A 37 17.26 -19.21 -30.20
N THR A 38 15.99 -19.66 -30.20
CA THR A 38 14.92 -18.91 -29.54
C THR A 38 14.09 -19.76 -28.57
N SER A 39 14.53 -20.94 -28.22
CA SER A 39 13.75 -21.81 -27.34
C SER A 39 14.27 -21.96 -25.90
N ILE A 40 15.34 -21.27 -25.51
CA ILE A 40 15.93 -21.43 -24.17
C ILE A 40 15.49 -20.28 -23.20
N SER A 41 15.05 -19.13 -23.71
CA SER A 41 14.68 -18.01 -22.84
C SER A 41 13.27 -18.09 -22.24
N ILE A 42 12.38 -18.95 -22.77
CA ILE A 42 11.00 -19.04 -22.28
C ILE A 42 10.89 -19.85 -20.97
N SER A 43 11.76 -20.82 -20.74
CA SER A 43 11.68 -21.68 -19.56
C SER A 43 12.28 -21.04 -18.29
N THR A 44 13.28 -20.18 -18.43
CA THR A 44 13.87 -19.44 -17.31
C THR A 44 12.92 -18.37 -16.79
N SER A 45 12.25 -17.62 -17.65
CA SER A 45 11.27 -16.59 -17.27
C SER A 45 10.09 -17.15 -16.47
N SER A 46 9.57 -18.33 -16.86
CA SER A 46 8.43 -18.93 -16.16
C SER A 46 8.79 -19.52 -14.79
N TYR A 47 10.02 -19.96 -14.62
CA TYR A 47 10.51 -20.47 -13.34
C TYR A 47 10.73 -19.33 -12.33
N GLU A 48 11.33 -18.23 -12.77
CA GLU A 48 11.54 -17.03 -11.95
C GLU A 48 10.21 -16.42 -11.50
N GLU A 49 9.22 -16.31 -12.39
CA GLU A 49 7.89 -15.81 -12.02
C GLU A 49 7.20 -16.71 -10.98
N LYS A 50 7.38 -18.02 -11.08
CA LYS A 50 6.82 -18.95 -10.10
C LYS A 50 7.48 -18.80 -8.75
N GLU A 51 8.78 -18.61 -8.67
CA GLU A 51 9.52 -18.41 -7.43
C GLU A 51 9.12 -17.09 -6.76
N ILE A 52 9.02 -16.00 -7.53
CA ILE A 52 8.52 -14.70 -7.05
C ILE A 52 7.11 -14.84 -6.47
N CYS A 53 6.21 -15.51 -7.17
CA CYS A 53 4.85 -15.75 -6.69
C CYS A 53 4.82 -16.53 -5.38
N LEU A 54 5.60 -17.60 -5.25
CA LEU A 54 5.67 -18.41 -4.04
C LEU A 54 6.21 -17.59 -2.86
N GLN A 55 7.25 -16.81 -3.08
CA GLN A 55 7.82 -15.92 -2.05
C GLN A 55 6.80 -14.86 -1.63
N TYR A 56 6.18 -14.17 -2.58
CA TYR A 56 5.14 -13.18 -2.32
C TYR A 56 3.98 -13.78 -1.51
N THR A 57 3.47 -14.95 -1.93
CA THR A 57 2.36 -15.62 -1.24
C THR A 57 2.72 -15.98 0.21
N LYS A 58 3.94 -16.47 0.44
CA LYS A 58 4.43 -16.83 1.77
C LYS A 58 4.47 -15.59 2.69
N GLU A 59 5.01 -14.49 2.20
CA GLU A 59 5.14 -13.26 3.00
C GLU A 59 3.79 -12.59 3.25
N MET A 60 2.87 -12.66 2.28
CA MET A 60 1.52 -12.13 2.42
C MET A 60 0.67 -12.83 3.49
N ILE A 61 0.98 -14.06 3.87
CA ILE A 61 0.31 -14.73 4.99
C ILE A 61 0.56 -13.96 6.30
N ASP A 62 1.81 -13.60 6.56
CA ASP A 62 2.18 -12.83 7.75
C ASP A 62 1.65 -11.40 7.69
N VAL A 63 1.69 -10.76 6.51
CA VAL A 63 1.07 -9.45 6.27
C VAL A 63 -0.42 -9.47 6.61
N ASN A 64 -1.17 -10.44 6.09
CA ASN A 64 -2.60 -10.59 6.36
C ASN A 64 -2.88 -10.68 7.87
N LYS A 65 -2.15 -11.56 8.55
CA LYS A 65 -2.32 -11.78 10.00
C LYS A 65 -2.02 -10.52 10.80
N ASN A 66 -0.90 -9.86 10.51
CA ASN A 66 -0.48 -8.66 11.23
C ASN A 66 -1.41 -7.48 10.95
N PHE A 67 -1.90 -7.33 9.72
CA PHE A 67 -2.87 -6.30 9.38
C PHE A 67 -4.18 -6.51 10.11
N GLN A 68 -4.74 -7.72 10.08
CA GLN A 68 -5.97 -8.05 10.79
C GLN A 68 -5.85 -7.76 12.28
N LEU A 69 -4.74 -8.16 12.90
CA LEU A 69 -4.48 -7.88 14.31
C LEU A 69 -4.44 -6.37 14.56
N THR A 70 -3.73 -5.61 13.74
CA THR A 70 -3.58 -4.15 13.88
C THR A 70 -4.91 -3.45 13.73
N SER A 71 -5.63 -3.69 12.65
CA SER A 71 -6.88 -3.00 12.35
C SER A 71 -7.99 -3.33 13.34
N THR A 72 -8.09 -4.59 13.77
CA THR A 72 -9.02 -5.02 14.82
C THR A 72 -8.64 -4.40 16.18
N SER A 73 -7.35 -4.32 16.50
CA SER A 73 -6.89 -3.68 17.74
C SER A 73 -7.21 -2.19 17.75
N MET A 74 -7.01 -1.47 16.65
CA MET A 74 -7.38 -0.06 16.53
C MET A 74 -8.88 0.17 16.73
N GLU A 75 -9.72 -0.68 16.13
CA GLU A 75 -11.17 -0.61 16.29
C GLU A 75 -11.59 -0.86 17.75
N ASN A 76 -11.07 -1.92 18.36
CA ASN A 76 -11.36 -2.26 19.75
C ASN A 76 -10.91 -1.17 20.73
N LEU A 77 -9.72 -0.62 20.55
CA LEU A 77 -9.22 0.48 21.37
C LEU A 77 -10.12 1.71 21.27
N ALA A 78 -10.56 2.06 20.07
CA ALA A 78 -11.50 3.16 19.87
C ALA A 78 -12.86 2.88 20.51
N ASP A 79 -13.39 1.67 20.35
CA ASP A 79 -14.68 1.29 20.95
C ASP A 79 -14.61 1.33 22.48
N ILE A 80 -13.56 0.79 23.10
CA ILE A 80 -13.33 0.85 24.55
C ILE A 80 -13.27 2.32 25.04
N TRP A 81 -12.53 3.18 24.32
CA TRP A 81 -12.43 4.59 24.69
C TRP A 81 -13.77 5.31 24.60
N PHE A 82 -14.58 5.05 23.57
CA PHE A 82 -15.92 5.64 23.44
C PHE A 82 -16.92 5.14 24.48
N GLU A 83 -16.72 3.94 25.03
CA GLU A 83 -17.54 3.36 26.09
C GLU A 83 -17.08 3.79 27.50
N SER A 84 -15.88 4.36 27.62
CA SER A 84 -15.33 4.86 28.88
C SER A 84 -15.87 6.25 29.26
N GLU A 85 -15.45 6.75 30.43
CA GLU A 85 -15.76 8.11 30.86
C GLU A 85 -15.01 9.19 30.06
N GLN A 86 -14.08 8.78 29.18
CA GLN A 86 -13.25 9.65 28.34
C GLN A 86 -12.47 10.71 29.14
N ASN A 87 -12.12 10.37 30.37
CA ASN A 87 -11.29 11.20 31.23
C ASN A 87 -9.81 11.16 30.76
N SER A 88 -8.94 11.92 31.43
CA SER A 88 -7.52 11.99 31.07
C SER A 88 -6.82 10.64 31.18
N ILE A 89 -7.18 9.80 32.15
CA ILE A 89 -6.57 8.47 32.34
C ILE A 89 -6.96 7.54 31.18
N ASP A 90 -8.21 7.56 30.75
CA ASP A 90 -8.69 6.74 29.63
C ASP A 90 -8.06 7.22 28.31
N SER A 91 -7.92 8.53 28.13
CA SER A 91 -7.29 9.13 26.97
C SER A 91 -5.79 8.83 26.91
N ASP A 92 -5.09 8.87 28.04
CA ASP A 92 -3.68 8.48 28.12
C ASP A 92 -3.47 6.98 27.78
N LYS A 93 -4.29 6.10 28.33
CA LYS A 93 -4.25 4.67 28.01
C LYS A 93 -4.52 4.40 26.53
N PHE A 94 -5.50 5.07 25.95
CA PHE A 94 -5.82 4.92 24.53
C PHE A 94 -4.65 5.39 23.68
N ARG A 95 -4.10 6.59 23.95
CA ARG A 95 -2.93 7.13 23.25
C ARG A 95 -1.74 6.18 23.33
N ASP A 96 -1.35 5.74 24.52
CA ASP A 96 -0.17 4.92 24.75
C ASP A 96 -0.31 3.58 24.03
N SER A 97 -1.50 2.94 24.09
CA SER A 97 -1.78 1.72 23.35
C SER A 97 -1.69 1.90 21.84
N LEU A 98 -2.12 3.04 21.29
CA LEU A 98 -2.00 3.33 19.86
C LEU A 98 -0.54 3.59 19.47
N ILE A 99 0.24 4.27 20.30
CA ILE A 99 1.69 4.49 20.07
C ILE A 99 2.43 3.15 20.00
N ASP A 100 2.19 2.26 20.95
CA ASP A 100 2.79 0.93 20.98
C ASP A 100 2.39 0.13 19.74
N LEU A 101 1.09 0.10 19.40
CA LEU A 101 0.59 -0.59 18.20
C LEU A 101 1.21 -0.02 16.91
N ASN A 102 1.32 1.29 16.81
CA ASN A 102 1.93 1.95 15.65
C ASN A 102 3.40 1.56 15.51
N LYS A 103 4.16 1.69 16.60
CA LYS A 103 5.61 1.45 16.62
C LYS A 103 5.95 -0.02 16.40
N ASP A 104 5.25 -0.91 17.11
CA ASP A 104 5.65 -2.32 17.20
C ASP A 104 5.04 -3.18 16.09
N VAL A 105 3.93 -2.73 15.47
CA VAL A 105 3.25 -3.50 14.44
C VAL A 105 3.05 -2.72 13.13
N LEU A 106 2.45 -1.54 13.15
CA LEU A 106 2.04 -0.84 11.93
C LEU A 106 3.23 -0.35 11.10
N ILE A 107 4.25 0.25 11.73
CA ILE A 107 5.47 0.71 11.03
C ILE A 107 6.24 -0.47 10.41
N PRO A 108 6.52 -1.59 11.11
CA PRO A 108 7.11 -2.77 10.51
C PRO A 108 6.28 -3.35 9.36
N LEU A 109 4.94 -3.39 9.51
CA LEU A 109 4.03 -3.88 8.48
C LEU A 109 4.06 -3.02 7.21
N ASN A 110 4.10 -1.70 7.35
CA ASN A 110 4.26 -0.78 6.22
C ASN A 110 5.54 -1.09 5.44
N SER A 111 6.66 -1.19 6.15
CA SER A 111 7.95 -1.50 5.54
C SER A 111 7.95 -2.87 4.87
N GLN A 112 7.29 -3.86 5.47
CA GLN A 112 7.17 -5.20 4.89
C GLN A 112 6.42 -5.14 3.55
N ILE A 113 5.23 -4.51 3.50
CA ILE A 113 4.42 -4.42 2.28
C ILE A 113 5.12 -3.61 1.19
N GLU A 114 5.74 -2.49 1.52
CA GLU A 114 6.44 -1.64 0.55
C GLU A 114 7.64 -2.35 -0.11
N ASN A 115 8.26 -3.28 0.58
CA ASN A 115 9.39 -4.05 0.07
C ASN A 115 8.99 -5.35 -0.66
N LEU A 116 7.71 -5.74 -0.62
CA LEU A 116 7.22 -6.91 -1.33
C LEU A 116 7.18 -6.67 -2.85
N VAL A 117 7.66 -7.64 -3.59
CA VAL A 117 7.60 -7.63 -5.05
C VAL A 117 6.51 -8.61 -5.50
N PRO A 118 5.35 -8.12 -5.96
CA PRO A 118 4.29 -8.99 -6.48
C PRO A 118 4.66 -9.53 -7.86
N ASP A 119 4.25 -10.76 -8.15
CA ASP A 119 4.22 -11.24 -9.53
C ASP A 119 3.06 -10.58 -10.32
N SER A 120 3.04 -10.78 -11.64
CA SER A 120 2.06 -10.16 -12.53
C SER A 120 0.60 -10.47 -12.15
N ARG A 121 0.34 -11.64 -11.57
CA ARG A 121 -1.02 -12.11 -11.17
C ARG A 121 -1.49 -11.46 -9.89
N ASN A 122 -0.58 -11.13 -8.99
CA ASN A 122 -0.87 -10.55 -7.68
C ASN A 122 -0.73 -9.01 -7.64
N PHE A 123 -0.35 -8.37 -8.75
CA PHE A 123 -0.12 -6.92 -8.81
C PHE A 123 -1.33 -6.08 -8.39
N ILE A 124 -2.53 -6.43 -8.85
CA ILE A 124 -3.77 -5.73 -8.49
C ILE A 124 -4.07 -5.89 -6.99
N LEU A 125 -3.89 -7.09 -6.46
CA LEU A 125 -4.06 -7.35 -5.03
C LEU A 125 -3.07 -6.53 -4.20
N HIS A 126 -1.80 -6.50 -4.61
CA HIS A 126 -0.76 -5.73 -3.94
C HIS A 126 -1.08 -4.23 -3.91
N THR A 127 -1.58 -3.66 -5.02
CA THR A 127 -2.02 -2.26 -5.06
C THR A 127 -3.13 -1.98 -4.05
N LYS A 128 -4.12 -2.87 -3.91
CA LYS A 128 -5.18 -2.72 -2.90
C LYS A 128 -4.63 -2.79 -1.47
N TRP A 129 -3.60 -3.60 -1.24
CA TRP A 129 -2.92 -3.66 0.04
C TRP A 129 -2.22 -2.34 0.38
N LEU A 130 -1.50 -1.72 -0.57
CA LEU A 130 -0.88 -0.41 -0.38
C LEU A 130 -1.94 0.66 -0.04
N GLU A 131 -3.09 0.65 -0.70
CA GLU A 131 -4.19 1.55 -0.40
C GLU A 131 -4.74 1.36 1.03
N LEU A 132 -4.92 0.11 1.47
CA LEU A 132 -5.37 -0.18 2.84
C LEU A 132 -4.38 0.32 3.88
N ILE A 133 -3.09 0.09 3.67
CA ILE A 133 -2.02 0.56 4.57
C ILE A 133 -2.00 2.08 4.67
N ILE A 134 -2.09 2.80 3.55
CA ILE A 134 -2.14 4.26 3.54
C ILE A 134 -3.35 4.77 4.33
N ARG A 135 -4.51 4.14 4.18
CA ARG A 135 -5.73 4.53 4.90
C ARG A 135 -5.63 4.21 6.40
N THR A 136 -4.98 3.09 6.74
CA THR A 136 -4.74 2.71 8.15
C THR A 136 -3.81 3.69 8.84
N ASN A 137 -2.73 4.12 8.18
CA ASN A 137 -1.83 5.16 8.70
C ASN A 137 -2.57 6.48 8.94
N LYS A 138 -3.36 6.94 7.98
CA LYS A 138 -4.19 8.16 8.15
C LYS A 138 -5.19 8.04 9.29
N THR A 139 -5.72 6.84 9.51
CA THR A 139 -6.64 6.59 10.63
C THR A 139 -5.90 6.63 11.97
N MET A 140 -4.68 6.10 12.03
CA MET A 140 -3.80 6.21 13.20
C MET A 140 -3.51 7.68 13.52
N ASP A 141 -3.19 8.50 12.52
CA ASP A 141 -2.95 9.94 12.68
C ASP A 141 -4.19 10.68 13.22
N LEU A 142 -5.40 10.30 12.75
CA LEU A 142 -6.65 10.85 13.26
C LEU A 142 -6.86 10.54 14.75
N PHE A 143 -6.56 9.32 15.17
CA PHE A 143 -6.66 8.93 16.57
C PHE A 143 -5.65 9.68 17.44
N LEU A 144 -4.37 9.63 17.08
CA LEU A 144 -3.31 10.26 17.86
C LEU A 144 -3.47 11.78 17.89
N GLY A 145 -3.69 12.41 16.75
CA GLY A 145 -3.94 13.86 16.68
C GLY A 145 -5.22 14.28 17.37
N GLY A 146 -6.27 13.47 17.30
CA GLY A 146 -7.53 13.70 18.00
C GLY A 146 -7.37 13.70 19.53
N ILE A 147 -6.62 12.75 20.07
CA ILE A 147 -6.34 12.68 21.52
C ILE A 147 -5.45 13.86 21.96
N GLU A 148 -4.39 14.16 21.22
CA GLU A 148 -3.47 15.26 21.56
C GLU A 148 -4.16 16.63 21.58
N ASN A 149 -5.11 16.85 20.67
CA ASN A 149 -5.82 18.13 20.54
C ASN A 149 -7.19 18.14 21.22
N LEU A 150 -7.56 17.07 21.92
CA LEU A 150 -8.91 16.89 22.51
C LEU A 150 -10.02 17.05 21.45
N ASP A 151 -9.75 16.61 20.22
CA ASP A 151 -10.68 16.66 19.09
C ASP A 151 -11.46 15.34 18.95
N TYR A 152 -12.56 15.26 19.66
CA TYR A 152 -13.46 14.09 19.63
C TYR A 152 -14.03 13.79 18.24
N PHE A 153 -14.13 14.81 17.38
CA PHE A 153 -14.60 14.61 16.01
C PHE A 153 -13.59 13.79 15.19
N SER A 154 -12.30 14.12 15.29
CA SER A 154 -11.23 13.35 14.62
C SER A 154 -11.19 11.92 15.12
N ILE A 155 -11.36 11.66 16.42
CA ILE A 155 -11.39 10.31 16.97
C ILE A 155 -12.61 9.53 16.46
N SER A 156 -13.79 10.16 16.41
CA SER A 156 -15.01 9.56 15.87
C SER A 156 -14.89 9.25 14.37
N GLN A 157 -14.25 10.13 13.61
CA GLN A 157 -13.96 9.92 12.21
C GLN A 157 -12.99 8.73 12.02
N GLY A 158 -11.93 8.66 12.83
CA GLY A 158 -11.00 7.53 12.84
C GLY A 158 -11.71 6.21 13.13
N ARG A 159 -12.61 6.17 14.12
CA ARG A 159 -13.45 4.99 14.43
C ARG A 159 -14.30 4.55 13.23
N THR A 160 -14.87 5.51 12.50
CA THR A 160 -15.66 5.19 11.31
C THR A 160 -14.78 4.63 10.19
N PHE A 161 -13.60 5.22 9.99
CA PHE A 161 -12.69 4.78 8.95
C PHE A 161 -12.11 3.39 9.20
N ILE A 162 -11.75 3.05 10.45
CA ILE A 162 -11.22 1.72 10.74
C ILE A 162 -12.25 0.62 10.49
N LYS A 163 -13.53 0.86 10.76
CA LYS A 163 -14.62 -0.06 10.44
C LYS A 163 -14.77 -0.29 8.93
N VAL A 164 -14.61 0.77 8.13
CA VAL A 164 -14.63 0.66 6.67
C VAL A 164 -13.40 -0.08 6.17
N ILE A 165 -12.22 0.18 6.73
CA ILE A 165 -10.97 -0.51 6.39
C ILE A 165 -11.09 -2.02 6.67
N ASN A 166 -11.63 -2.43 7.82
CA ASN A 166 -11.86 -3.83 8.15
C ASN A 166 -12.81 -4.50 7.15
N LYS A 167 -13.89 -3.84 6.77
CA LYS A 167 -14.80 -4.35 5.75
C LYS A 167 -14.15 -4.49 4.38
N ASP A 168 -13.33 -3.53 3.98
CA ASP A 168 -12.61 -3.57 2.71
C ASP A 168 -11.55 -4.68 2.71
N PHE A 169 -10.87 -4.88 3.85
CA PHE A 169 -9.96 -6.00 4.06
C PHE A 169 -10.64 -7.35 3.87
N ASP A 170 -11.80 -7.57 4.48
CA ASP A 170 -12.59 -8.80 4.35
C ASP A 170 -13.05 -9.06 2.91
N SER A 171 -13.12 -8.01 2.09
CA SER A 171 -13.51 -8.08 0.67
C SER A 171 -12.34 -8.24 -0.30
N LEU A 172 -11.11 -8.30 0.19
CA LEU A 172 -9.95 -8.49 -0.68
C LEU A 172 -10.02 -9.82 -1.43
N PRO A 173 -9.61 -9.85 -2.71
CA PRO A 173 -9.49 -11.12 -3.43
C PRO A 173 -8.44 -12.02 -2.78
N SER A 174 -8.65 -13.32 -2.92
CA SER A 174 -7.67 -14.31 -2.49
C SER A 174 -6.36 -14.18 -3.27
N LEU A 175 -5.27 -14.60 -2.65
CA LEU A 175 -3.99 -14.75 -3.33
C LEU A 175 -4.11 -15.72 -4.50
N ASN A 176 -3.51 -15.39 -5.63
CA ASN A 176 -3.49 -16.24 -6.80
C ASN A 176 -2.55 -17.44 -6.59
N ASN A 177 -2.95 -18.59 -7.11
CA ASN A 177 -2.11 -19.79 -7.07
C ASN A 177 -0.88 -19.62 -7.97
N CYS A 178 0.26 -20.10 -7.47
CA CYS A 178 1.55 -20.04 -8.16
C CYS A 178 1.84 -21.29 -9.04
N GLY A 179 0.84 -22.14 -9.22
CA GLY A 179 0.97 -23.42 -9.95
C GLY A 179 0.89 -23.34 -11.44
#